data_b648861280a83bba7eeb41d3f3249d6d
#
_entry.id   b648861280a83bba7eeb41d3f3249d6d
#
_cell.length_a   1.000
_cell.length_b   1.000
_cell.length_c   1.000
_cell.angle_alpha   90.00
_cell.angle_beta   90.00
_cell.angle_gamma   90.00
#
_symmetry.space_group_name_H-M   'P 1'
#
loop_
_entity.id
_entity.type
_entity.pdbx_description
1 polymer ?
#
loop_
_entity_poly.entity_id
_entity_poly.type
_entity_poly.pdbx_seq_one_letter_code
_entity_poly.pdbx_strand_id
1 'polypeptide(L)'
;MYSLANHYYDGEGTEKNLKKAFHWYQKAAKKDHIDAIFNLAACYINGEGTEKNSEKAFHWYQKAAEKDHIDAMCDLANCYYNGEGTEKNSEKAFHWYQKAAEKDHIDAMCDLANCYYNGEGTEKNLEKAFYWCQKAAEKDHIDAMYSSANCYYNGEGTEKNLEKAFHWYQKAAEKDHIDAIFNLAACYRNGEGTERNLERAFYWHQIVIESNKTNSKTQ
;
A
#
# COMPACT_ATOMS: atom_id res chain seq x y z
N MET A 1 28.51 6.90 6.55
CA MET A 1 28.28 6.96 5.09
C MET A 1 26.78 7.03 4.77
N TYR A 2 26.00 6.11 5.30
CA TYR A 2 24.54 6.11 5.10
C TYR A 2 23.89 7.40 5.64
N SER A 3 24.17 7.78 6.89
CA SER A 3 23.67 9.03 7.48
C SER A 3 24.07 10.28 6.65
N LEU A 4 25.30 10.30 6.12
CA LEU A 4 25.74 11.40 5.26
C LEU A 4 24.99 11.43 3.92
N ALA A 5 24.61 10.26 3.39
CA ALA A 5 23.78 10.18 2.20
C ALA A 5 22.40 10.79 2.46
N ASN A 6 21.77 10.47 3.60
CA ASN A 6 20.47 11.03 4.01
C ASN A 6 20.54 12.54 4.16
N HIS A 7 21.56 13.10 4.81
CA HIS A 7 21.73 14.56 4.91
C HIS A 7 21.78 15.24 3.54
N TYR A 8 22.47 14.65 2.56
CA TYR A 8 22.48 15.18 1.19
C TYR A 8 21.13 14.96 0.46
N TYR A 9 20.42 13.88 0.78
CA TYR A 9 19.13 13.55 0.16
C TYR A 9 18.03 14.50 0.67
N ASP A 10 17.96 14.74 1.97
CA ASP A 10 16.92 15.56 2.61
C ASP A 10 17.29 17.04 2.60
N GLY A 11 18.59 17.39 2.58
CA GLY A 11 19.09 18.76 2.73
C GLY A 11 19.19 19.19 4.20
N GLU A 12 19.21 18.23 5.13
CA GLU A 12 19.34 18.52 6.55
C GLU A 12 20.79 18.83 6.92
N GLY A 13 21.05 20.05 7.40
CA GLY A 13 22.39 20.53 7.77
C GLY A 13 23.32 20.80 6.58
N THR A 14 22.83 20.62 5.34
CA THR A 14 23.55 20.90 4.09
C THR A 14 22.55 21.22 2.98
N GLU A 15 23.03 21.71 1.84
CA GLU A 15 22.17 21.83 0.65
C GLU A 15 21.82 20.43 0.11
N LYS A 16 20.54 20.25 -0.25
CA LYS A 16 20.06 19.03 -0.92
C LYS A 16 20.85 18.77 -2.19
N ASN A 17 21.45 17.56 -2.29
CA ASN A 17 22.27 17.19 -3.43
C ASN A 17 22.14 15.68 -3.73
N LEU A 18 21.22 15.34 -4.62
CA LEU A 18 20.91 13.95 -4.96
C LEU A 18 22.12 13.20 -5.56
N LYS A 19 23.00 13.87 -6.31
CA LYS A 19 24.22 13.25 -6.85
C LYS A 19 25.18 12.82 -5.74
N LYS A 20 25.35 13.66 -4.71
CA LYS A 20 26.16 13.30 -3.55
C LYS A 20 25.48 12.23 -2.70
N ALA A 21 24.17 12.30 -2.52
CA ALA A 21 23.40 11.27 -1.82
C ALA A 21 23.60 9.89 -2.48
N PHE A 22 23.36 9.81 -3.79
CA PHE A 22 23.57 8.60 -4.58
C PHE A 22 24.99 8.04 -4.43
N HIS A 23 26.02 8.89 -4.53
CA HIS A 23 27.41 8.47 -4.37
C HIS A 23 27.68 7.86 -2.97
N TRP A 24 27.11 8.45 -1.92
CA TRP A 24 27.30 7.93 -0.57
C TRP A 24 26.45 6.68 -0.30
N TYR A 25 25.24 6.56 -0.87
CA TYR A 25 24.48 5.30 -0.86
C TYR A 25 25.26 4.18 -1.54
N GLN A 26 25.84 4.43 -2.71
CA GLN A 26 26.71 3.43 -3.37
C GLN A 26 27.88 2.97 -2.48
N LYS A 27 28.55 3.91 -1.81
CA LYS A 27 29.66 3.57 -0.92
C LYS A 27 29.21 2.76 0.29
N ALA A 28 28.04 3.07 0.86
CA ALA A 28 27.48 2.33 1.98
C ALA A 28 26.98 0.94 1.55
N ALA A 29 26.30 0.85 0.39
CA ALA A 29 25.82 -0.40 -0.19
C ALA A 29 26.97 -1.38 -0.52
N LYS A 30 28.12 -0.89 -0.98
CA LYS A 30 29.34 -1.70 -1.18
C LYS A 30 29.90 -2.28 0.13
N LYS A 31 29.52 -1.71 1.27
CA LYS A 31 29.86 -2.22 2.62
C LYS A 31 28.70 -3.00 3.25
N ASP A 32 27.77 -3.45 2.42
CA ASP A 32 26.61 -4.25 2.81
C ASP A 32 25.65 -3.58 3.81
N HIS A 33 25.60 -2.22 3.84
CA HIS A 33 24.60 -1.52 4.64
C HIS A 33 23.20 -1.69 3.98
N ILE A 34 22.32 -2.40 4.64
CA ILE A 34 21.04 -2.89 4.06
C ILE A 34 20.17 -1.73 3.59
N ASP A 35 19.91 -0.72 4.46
CA ASP A 35 19.09 0.45 4.08
C ASP A 35 19.74 1.26 2.93
N ALA A 36 21.08 1.29 2.84
CA ALA A 36 21.73 1.95 1.72
C ALA A 36 21.58 1.16 0.41
N ILE A 37 21.49 -0.16 0.47
CA ILE A 37 21.19 -1.01 -0.68
C ILE A 37 19.79 -0.69 -1.18
N PHE A 38 18.82 -0.62 -0.28
CA PHE A 38 17.44 -0.25 -0.58
C PHE A 38 17.34 1.16 -1.19
N ASN A 39 17.90 2.18 -0.54
CA ASN A 39 17.87 3.55 -1.05
C ASN A 39 18.60 3.71 -2.40
N LEU A 40 19.65 2.91 -2.64
CA LEU A 40 20.31 2.89 -3.94
C LEU A 40 19.41 2.34 -5.04
N ALA A 41 18.57 1.33 -4.74
CA ALA A 41 17.54 0.86 -5.66
C ALA A 41 16.51 1.95 -5.96
N ALA A 42 16.03 2.66 -4.92
CA ALA A 42 15.11 3.79 -5.06
C ALA A 42 15.70 4.91 -5.93
N CYS A 43 16.98 5.23 -5.76
CA CYS A 43 17.67 6.19 -6.63
C CYS A 43 17.66 5.76 -8.11
N TYR A 44 17.85 4.49 -8.41
CA TYR A 44 17.82 3.99 -9.78
C TYR A 44 16.40 3.96 -10.37
N ILE A 45 15.37 3.61 -9.58
CA ILE A 45 13.98 3.58 -10.08
C ILE A 45 13.45 4.97 -10.38
N ASN A 46 13.80 5.97 -9.56
CA ASN A 46 13.34 7.34 -9.68
C ASN A 46 14.25 8.22 -10.55
N GLY A 47 15.50 7.81 -10.81
CA GLY A 47 16.49 8.65 -11.48
C GLY A 47 17.08 9.72 -10.57
N GLU A 48 17.13 9.48 -9.26
CA GLU A 48 17.59 10.43 -8.25
C GLU A 48 19.12 10.41 -8.09
N GLY A 49 19.77 11.47 -8.56
CA GLY A 49 21.24 11.59 -8.56
C GLY A 49 21.96 10.72 -9.59
N THR A 50 21.21 9.96 -10.36
CA THR A 50 21.65 9.08 -11.47
C THR A 50 20.58 9.04 -12.56
N GLU A 51 20.87 8.43 -13.71
CA GLU A 51 19.86 8.12 -14.70
C GLU A 51 18.96 6.99 -14.22
N LYS A 52 17.65 7.08 -14.56
CA LYS A 52 16.68 6.02 -14.28
C LYS A 52 17.13 4.70 -14.93
N ASN A 53 17.11 3.62 -14.16
CA ASN A 53 17.48 2.29 -14.63
C ASN A 53 16.78 1.19 -13.82
N SER A 54 15.68 0.69 -14.34
CA SER A 54 14.85 -0.30 -13.65
C SER A 54 15.55 -1.64 -13.45
N GLU A 55 16.43 -2.08 -14.36
CA GLU A 55 17.20 -3.32 -14.20
C GLU A 55 18.15 -3.25 -13.00
N LYS A 56 18.85 -2.10 -12.84
CA LYS A 56 19.71 -1.88 -11.68
C LYS A 56 18.89 -1.77 -10.40
N ALA A 57 17.74 -1.09 -10.44
CA ALA A 57 16.84 -0.98 -9.30
C ALA A 57 16.39 -2.38 -8.84
N PHE A 58 15.90 -3.20 -9.77
CA PHE A 58 15.52 -4.59 -9.51
C PHE A 58 16.65 -5.39 -8.84
N HIS A 59 17.87 -5.32 -9.39
CA HIS A 59 19.02 -6.02 -8.81
C HIS A 59 19.30 -5.59 -7.35
N TRP A 60 19.22 -4.29 -7.06
CA TRP A 60 19.47 -3.79 -5.70
C TRP A 60 18.32 -4.07 -4.75
N TYR A 61 17.05 -4.01 -5.20
CA TYR A 61 15.90 -4.47 -4.42
C TYR A 61 16.03 -5.95 -4.07
N GLN A 62 16.39 -6.80 -5.04
CA GLN A 62 16.64 -8.22 -4.78
C GLN A 62 17.70 -8.43 -3.72
N LYS A 63 18.83 -7.72 -3.82
CA LYS A 63 19.92 -7.82 -2.82
C LYS A 63 19.48 -7.37 -1.43
N ALA A 64 18.65 -6.33 -1.30
CA ALA A 64 18.11 -5.89 -0.02
C ALA A 64 17.10 -6.88 0.56
N ALA A 65 16.18 -7.38 -0.28
CA ALA A 65 15.16 -8.36 0.10
C ALA A 65 15.76 -9.68 0.58
N GLU A 66 16.82 -10.17 -0.08
CA GLU A 66 17.57 -11.36 0.34
C GLU A 66 18.31 -11.16 1.69
N LYS A 67 18.49 -9.90 2.11
CA LYS A 67 19.03 -9.52 3.43
C LYS A 67 17.91 -9.13 4.43
N ASP A 68 16.70 -9.57 4.18
CA ASP A 68 15.54 -9.37 5.06
C ASP A 68 15.04 -7.91 5.20
N HIS A 69 15.37 -7.01 4.26
CA HIS A 69 14.76 -5.67 4.24
C HIS A 69 13.30 -5.76 3.78
N ILE A 70 12.37 -5.43 4.67
CA ILE A 70 10.93 -5.70 4.47
C ILE A 70 10.36 -4.88 3.30
N ASP A 71 10.64 -3.55 3.27
CA ASP A 71 10.15 -2.69 2.17
C ASP A 71 10.73 -3.13 0.82
N ALA A 72 12.00 -3.60 0.79
CA ALA A 72 12.59 -4.12 -0.44
C ALA A 72 11.94 -5.42 -0.92
N MET A 73 11.38 -6.24 -0.02
CA MET A 73 10.60 -7.43 -0.41
C MET A 73 9.32 -7.01 -1.16
N CYS A 74 8.63 -5.97 -0.66
CA CYS A 74 7.44 -5.42 -1.31
C CYS A 74 7.79 -4.82 -2.68
N ASP A 75 8.82 -3.97 -2.76
CA ASP A 75 9.25 -3.37 -4.03
C ASP A 75 9.75 -4.39 -5.04
N LEU A 76 10.44 -5.43 -4.59
CA LEU A 76 10.85 -6.56 -5.45
C LEU A 76 9.62 -7.31 -5.99
N ALA A 77 8.61 -7.52 -5.15
CA ALA A 77 7.34 -8.09 -5.59
C ALA A 77 6.67 -7.22 -6.66
N ASN A 78 6.63 -5.90 -6.46
CA ASN A 78 6.13 -4.93 -7.44
C ASN A 78 6.89 -5.01 -8.77
N CYS A 79 8.22 -5.14 -8.73
CA CYS A 79 9.04 -5.32 -9.93
C CYS A 79 8.64 -6.59 -10.70
N TYR A 80 8.44 -7.72 -10.02
CA TYR A 80 7.97 -8.95 -10.68
C TYR A 80 6.53 -8.84 -11.17
N TYR A 81 5.65 -8.18 -10.42
CA TYR A 81 4.25 -8.01 -10.78
C TYR A 81 4.07 -7.16 -12.05
N ASN A 82 4.82 -6.08 -12.15
CA ASN A 82 4.75 -5.13 -13.27
C ASN A 82 5.69 -5.49 -14.43
N GLY A 83 6.71 -6.34 -14.21
CA GLY A 83 7.79 -6.56 -15.18
C GLY A 83 8.76 -5.38 -15.22
N GLU A 84 8.97 -4.69 -14.09
CA GLU A 84 9.84 -3.52 -14.04
C GLU A 84 11.29 -3.91 -13.72
N GLY A 85 12.17 -3.76 -14.71
CA GLY A 85 13.57 -4.20 -14.62
C GLY A 85 13.78 -5.71 -14.68
N THR A 86 12.74 -6.48 -14.89
CA THR A 86 12.72 -7.94 -15.04
C THR A 86 11.52 -8.37 -15.88
N GLU A 87 11.43 -9.63 -16.25
CA GLU A 87 10.22 -10.20 -16.86
C GLU A 87 9.10 -10.29 -15.81
N LYS A 88 7.86 -10.01 -16.24
CA LYS A 88 6.68 -10.16 -15.37
C LYS A 88 6.56 -11.61 -14.90
N ASN A 89 6.37 -11.78 -13.59
CA ASN A 89 6.22 -13.10 -12.97
C ASN A 89 5.32 -13.02 -11.72
N SER A 90 4.04 -13.34 -11.88
CA SER A 90 3.06 -13.24 -10.80
C SER A 90 3.32 -14.21 -9.65
N GLU A 91 3.89 -15.40 -9.91
CA GLU A 91 4.23 -16.37 -8.86
C GLU A 91 5.35 -15.85 -7.95
N LYS A 92 6.38 -15.23 -8.54
CA LYS A 92 7.46 -14.61 -7.76
C LYS A 92 6.96 -13.37 -7.02
N ALA A 93 6.09 -12.57 -7.63
CA ALA A 93 5.47 -11.42 -6.97
C ALA A 93 4.68 -11.89 -5.74
N PHE A 94 3.79 -12.87 -5.91
CA PHE A 94 3.04 -13.47 -4.81
C PHE A 94 3.95 -13.96 -3.67
N HIS A 95 5.02 -14.68 -3.99
CA HIS A 95 5.97 -15.18 -2.99
C HIS A 95 6.61 -14.05 -2.16
N TRP A 96 7.03 -12.96 -2.81
CA TRP A 96 7.66 -11.85 -2.11
C TRP A 96 6.65 -10.98 -1.34
N TYR A 97 5.42 -10.78 -1.87
CA TYR A 97 4.34 -10.16 -1.11
C TYR A 97 4.01 -10.96 0.15
N GLN A 98 3.95 -12.29 0.04
CA GLN A 98 3.70 -13.15 1.20
C GLN A 98 4.79 -12.99 2.26
N LYS A 99 6.06 -13.01 1.87
CA LYS A 99 7.18 -12.79 2.82
C LYS A 99 7.11 -11.43 3.51
N ALA A 100 6.82 -10.36 2.78
CA ALA A 100 6.69 -9.03 3.35
C ALA A 100 5.46 -8.92 4.29
N ALA A 101 4.32 -9.47 3.88
CA ALA A 101 3.09 -9.49 4.67
C ALA A 101 3.23 -10.28 5.99
N GLU A 102 3.93 -11.42 5.96
CA GLU A 102 4.25 -12.22 7.16
C GLU A 102 5.19 -11.48 8.13
N LYS A 103 5.92 -10.48 7.64
CA LYS A 103 6.74 -9.54 8.43
C LYS A 103 6.02 -8.22 8.75
N ASP A 104 4.70 -8.20 8.67
CA ASP A 104 3.86 -7.08 9.04
C ASP A 104 3.91 -5.85 8.11
N HIS A 105 4.39 -5.98 6.86
CA HIS A 105 4.32 -4.91 5.88
C HIS A 105 2.88 -4.72 5.39
N ILE A 106 2.29 -3.56 5.68
CA ILE A 106 0.85 -3.33 5.50
C ILE A 106 0.46 -3.32 4.01
N ASP A 107 1.20 -2.62 3.15
CA ASP A 107 0.90 -2.56 1.72
C ASP A 107 1.02 -3.96 1.08
N ALA A 108 2.03 -4.74 1.48
CA ALA A 108 2.18 -6.11 1.01
C ALA A 108 1.02 -7.03 1.46
N MET A 109 0.37 -6.77 2.62
CA MET A 109 -0.85 -7.50 3.01
C MET A 109 -2.00 -7.19 2.03
N CYS A 110 -2.14 -5.94 1.59
CA CYS A 110 -3.14 -5.55 0.60
C CYS A 110 -2.88 -6.20 -0.76
N ASP A 111 -1.62 -6.17 -1.23
CA ASP A 111 -1.24 -6.78 -2.50
C ASP A 111 -1.41 -8.30 -2.48
N LEU A 112 -1.06 -8.94 -1.35
CA LEU A 112 -1.28 -10.36 -1.14
C LEU A 112 -2.76 -10.72 -1.13
N ALA A 113 -3.61 -9.88 -0.51
CA ALA A 113 -5.06 -10.03 -0.55
C ALA A 113 -5.58 -9.96 -2.00
N ASN A 114 -5.09 -9.01 -2.79
CA ASN A 114 -5.43 -8.88 -4.20
C ASN A 114 -4.99 -10.12 -5.02
N CYS A 115 -3.79 -10.64 -4.76
CA CYS A 115 -3.31 -11.87 -5.40
C CYS A 115 -4.25 -13.05 -5.13
N TYR A 116 -4.69 -13.25 -3.89
CA TYR A 116 -5.66 -14.29 -3.56
C TYR A 116 -7.05 -14.02 -4.14
N TYR A 117 -7.49 -12.77 -4.19
CA TYR A 117 -8.80 -12.40 -4.73
C TYR A 117 -8.89 -12.67 -6.24
N ASN A 118 -7.83 -12.35 -6.98
CA ASN A 118 -7.78 -12.50 -8.43
C ASN A 118 -7.26 -13.89 -8.89
N GLY A 119 -6.51 -14.60 -8.04
CA GLY A 119 -5.78 -15.81 -8.43
C GLY A 119 -4.49 -15.48 -9.19
N GLU A 120 -3.81 -14.37 -8.84
CA GLU A 120 -2.58 -13.94 -9.48
C GLU A 120 -1.36 -14.52 -8.78
N GLY A 121 -0.63 -15.38 -9.48
CA GLY A 121 0.52 -16.11 -8.91
C GLY A 121 0.16 -17.19 -7.89
N THR A 122 -1.13 -17.41 -7.66
CA THR A 122 -1.69 -18.43 -6.77
C THR A 122 -3.10 -18.80 -7.22
N GLU A 123 -3.69 -19.83 -6.64
CA GLU A 123 -5.12 -20.14 -6.84
C GLU A 123 -5.99 -19.06 -6.14
N LYS A 124 -7.10 -18.72 -6.79
CA LYS A 124 -8.09 -17.80 -6.20
C LYS A 124 -8.62 -18.35 -4.88
N ASN A 125 -8.57 -17.53 -3.83
CA ASN A 125 -9.06 -17.90 -2.50
C ASN A 125 -9.61 -16.68 -1.76
N LEU A 126 -10.94 -16.53 -1.74
CA LEU A 126 -11.60 -15.37 -1.14
C LEU A 126 -11.45 -15.32 0.39
N GLU A 127 -11.36 -16.46 1.08
CA GLU A 127 -11.16 -16.50 2.54
C GLU A 127 -9.79 -15.96 2.92
N LYS A 128 -8.74 -16.36 2.18
CA LYS A 128 -7.39 -15.82 2.40
C LYS A 128 -7.28 -14.35 1.99
N ALA A 129 -7.96 -13.95 0.91
CA ALA A 129 -8.03 -12.56 0.50
C ALA A 129 -8.64 -11.70 1.62
N PHE A 130 -9.78 -12.10 2.16
CA PHE A 130 -10.43 -11.45 3.28
C PHE A 130 -9.53 -11.41 4.53
N TYR A 131 -8.88 -12.52 4.89
CA TYR A 131 -7.98 -12.59 6.04
C TYR A 131 -6.87 -11.53 5.98
N TRP A 132 -6.17 -11.42 4.84
CA TRP A 132 -5.07 -10.46 4.70
C TRP A 132 -5.58 -9.02 4.60
N CYS A 133 -6.71 -8.80 3.92
CA CYS A 133 -7.38 -7.51 3.88
C CYS A 133 -7.77 -7.04 5.29
N GLN A 134 -8.37 -7.92 6.11
CA GLN A 134 -8.74 -7.59 7.49
C GLN A 134 -7.52 -7.27 8.35
N LYS A 135 -6.43 -8.03 8.21
CA LYS A 135 -5.17 -7.72 8.91
C LYS A 135 -4.63 -6.33 8.58
N ALA A 136 -4.65 -5.93 7.30
CA ALA A 136 -4.25 -4.59 6.90
C ALA A 136 -5.19 -3.52 7.47
N ALA A 137 -6.50 -3.77 7.47
CA ALA A 137 -7.51 -2.88 8.04
C ALA A 137 -7.33 -2.67 9.56
N GLU A 138 -7.01 -3.72 10.30
CA GLU A 138 -6.70 -3.66 11.73
C GLU A 138 -5.41 -2.87 12.04
N LYS A 139 -4.53 -2.71 11.04
CA LYS A 139 -3.33 -1.87 11.09
C LYS A 139 -3.55 -0.47 10.50
N ASP A 140 -4.79 -0.02 10.45
CA ASP A 140 -5.18 1.33 10.02
C ASP A 140 -5.01 1.63 8.53
N HIS A 141 -4.86 0.62 7.65
CA HIS A 141 -4.85 0.85 6.20
C HIS A 141 -6.27 1.18 5.70
N ILE A 142 -6.44 2.38 5.16
CA ILE A 142 -7.77 2.95 4.86
C ILE A 142 -8.50 2.15 3.77
N ASP A 143 -7.83 1.84 2.65
CA ASP A 143 -8.45 1.09 1.54
C ASP A 143 -8.79 -0.35 1.95
N ALA A 144 -7.99 -0.94 2.86
CA ALA A 144 -8.30 -2.26 3.40
C ALA A 144 -9.51 -2.23 4.35
N MET A 145 -9.74 -1.14 5.11
CA MET A 145 -10.97 -0.97 5.89
C MET A 145 -12.19 -0.98 4.98
N TYR A 146 -12.14 -0.21 3.90
CA TYR A 146 -13.22 -0.17 2.90
C TYR A 146 -13.44 -1.54 2.25
N SER A 147 -12.36 -2.21 1.83
CA SER A 147 -12.43 -3.55 1.24
C SER A 147 -12.98 -4.60 2.20
N SER A 148 -12.58 -4.56 3.49
CA SER A 148 -13.13 -5.42 4.53
C SER A 148 -14.64 -5.18 4.74
N ALA A 149 -15.08 -3.91 4.69
CA ALA A 149 -16.49 -3.57 4.75
C ALA A 149 -17.27 -4.21 3.59
N ASN A 150 -16.74 -4.13 2.37
CA ASN A 150 -17.35 -4.76 1.19
C ASN A 150 -17.43 -6.29 1.33
N CYS A 151 -16.37 -6.93 1.84
CA CYS A 151 -16.37 -8.37 2.09
C CYS A 151 -17.49 -8.78 3.06
N TYR A 152 -17.65 -8.06 4.18
CA TYR A 152 -18.75 -8.30 5.12
C TYR A 152 -20.13 -7.97 4.52
N TYR A 153 -20.22 -6.93 3.69
CA TYR A 153 -21.49 -6.54 3.06
C TYR A 153 -21.99 -7.57 2.06
N ASN A 154 -21.09 -8.13 1.25
CA ASN A 154 -21.40 -9.10 0.21
C ASN A 154 -21.37 -10.55 0.71
N GLY A 155 -20.61 -10.85 1.78
CA GLY A 155 -20.30 -12.22 2.19
C GLY A 155 -19.19 -12.84 1.34
N GLU A 156 -18.20 -12.03 0.92
CA GLU A 156 -17.07 -12.49 0.10
C GLU A 156 -15.89 -12.90 0.99
N GLY A 157 -15.56 -14.19 1.00
CA GLY A 157 -14.51 -14.75 1.85
C GLY A 157 -14.84 -14.78 3.35
N THR A 158 -16.03 -14.35 3.72
CA THR A 158 -16.58 -14.37 5.08
C THR A 158 -18.10 -14.46 5.05
N GLU A 159 -18.73 -14.73 6.18
CA GLU A 159 -20.18 -14.64 6.29
C GLU A 159 -20.65 -13.19 6.16
N LYS A 160 -21.76 -12.98 5.44
CA LYS A 160 -22.38 -11.66 5.32
C LYS A 160 -22.76 -11.12 6.70
N ASN A 161 -22.31 -9.90 7.01
CA ASN A 161 -22.60 -9.24 8.26
C ASN A 161 -22.68 -7.71 8.09
N LEU A 162 -23.90 -7.19 8.01
CA LEU A 162 -24.14 -5.77 7.75
C LEU A 162 -23.66 -4.86 8.90
N GLU A 163 -23.70 -5.31 10.15
CA GLU A 163 -23.23 -4.53 11.30
C GLU A 163 -21.71 -4.35 11.25
N LYS A 164 -20.97 -5.42 10.90
CA LYS A 164 -19.51 -5.33 10.71
C LYS A 164 -19.18 -4.50 9.48
N ALA A 165 -19.92 -4.63 8.38
CA ALA A 165 -19.76 -3.80 7.19
C ALA A 165 -19.94 -2.32 7.53
N PHE A 166 -21.03 -1.95 8.22
CA PHE A 166 -21.26 -0.59 8.69
C PHE A 166 -20.11 -0.07 9.55
N HIS A 167 -19.65 -0.85 10.51
CA HIS A 167 -18.53 -0.47 11.38
C HIS A 167 -17.24 -0.15 10.59
N TRP A 168 -16.89 -0.99 9.61
CA TRP A 168 -15.69 -0.77 8.81
C TRP A 168 -15.86 0.38 7.80
N TYR A 169 -17.05 0.56 7.20
CA TYR A 169 -17.35 1.76 6.41
C TYR A 169 -17.21 3.03 7.25
N GLN A 170 -17.70 3.03 8.49
CA GLN A 170 -17.58 4.17 9.37
C GLN A 170 -16.12 4.49 9.66
N LYS A 171 -15.30 3.50 10.00
CA LYS A 171 -13.86 3.71 10.23
C LYS A 171 -13.12 4.29 9.03
N ALA A 172 -13.39 3.77 7.83
CA ALA A 172 -12.80 4.28 6.62
C ALA A 172 -13.30 5.70 6.28
N ALA A 173 -14.59 5.96 6.48
CA ALA A 173 -15.20 7.27 6.27
C ALA A 173 -14.64 8.36 7.22
N GLU A 174 -14.41 8.01 8.49
CA GLU A 174 -13.77 8.90 9.48
C GLU A 174 -12.30 9.24 9.14
N LYS A 175 -11.71 8.49 8.20
CA LYS A 175 -10.38 8.74 7.60
C LYS A 175 -10.49 9.29 6.16
N ASP A 176 -11.59 9.91 5.82
CA ASP A 176 -11.85 10.59 4.55
C ASP A 176 -11.86 9.68 3.30
N HIS A 177 -12.09 8.36 3.43
CA HIS A 177 -12.24 7.49 2.28
C HIS A 177 -13.58 7.75 1.58
N ILE A 178 -13.54 8.34 0.40
CA ILE A 178 -14.73 8.85 -0.33
C ILE A 178 -15.79 7.78 -0.55
N ASP A 179 -15.41 6.60 -1.08
CA ASP A 179 -16.37 5.53 -1.35
C ASP A 179 -16.99 4.96 -0.07
N ALA A 180 -16.21 4.93 1.03
CA ALA A 180 -16.72 4.52 2.33
C ALA A 180 -17.75 5.52 2.88
N ILE A 181 -17.55 6.82 2.66
CA ILE A 181 -18.52 7.87 3.04
C ILE A 181 -19.84 7.65 2.29
N PHE A 182 -19.81 7.36 0.99
CA PHE A 182 -21.01 7.05 0.21
C PHE A 182 -21.73 5.82 0.74
N ASN A 183 -21.01 4.73 1.02
CA ASN A 183 -21.60 3.50 1.51
C ASN A 183 -22.14 3.66 2.94
N LEU A 184 -21.45 4.42 3.79
CA LEU A 184 -21.92 4.75 5.13
C LEU A 184 -23.23 5.56 5.09
N ALA A 185 -23.31 6.55 4.19
CA ALA A 185 -24.55 7.32 3.98
C ALA A 185 -25.70 6.42 3.50
N ALA A 186 -25.41 5.45 2.62
CA ALA A 186 -26.38 4.46 2.16
C ALA A 186 -26.85 3.54 3.32
N CYS A 187 -25.93 3.10 4.17
CA CYS A 187 -26.25 2.31 5.36
C CYS A 187 -27.23 3.05 6.28
N TYR A 188 -26.97 4.32 6.59
CA TYR A 188 -27.90 5.14 7.37
C TYR A 188 -29.25 5.38 6.68
N ARG A 189 -29.27 5.58 5.35
CA ARG A 189 -30.50 5.78 4.59
C ARG A 189 -31.39 4.55 4.59
N ASN A 190 -30.78 3.36 4.46
CA ASN A 190 -31.51 2.11 4.30
C ASN A 190 -31.74 1.37 5.63
N GLY A 191 -30.97 1.67 6.69
CA GLY A 191 -30.95 0.92 7.93
C GLY A 191 -30.16 -0.40 7.80
N GLU A 192 -29.06 -0.39 7.05
CA GLU A 192 -28.20 -1.55 6.80
C GLU A 192 -27.06 -1.59 7.84
N GLY A 193 -27.09 -2.55 8.75
CA GLY A 193 -26.13 -2.67 9.85
C GLY A 193 -26.27 -1.60 10.94
N THR A 194 -27.25 -0.70 10.84
CA THR A 194 -27.56 0.36 11.79
C THR A 194 -29.05 0.71 11.71
N GLU A 195 -29.55 1.51 12.64
CA GLU A 195 -30.88 2.08 12.55
C GLU A 195 -30.95 3.12 11.39
N ARG A 196 -32.08 3.15 10.69
CA ARG A 196 -32.31 4.14 9.63
C ARG A 196 -32.27 5.55 10.20
N ASN A 197 -31.41 6.40 9.63
CA ASN A 197 -31.26 7.78 10.05
C ASN A 197 -30.97 8.72 8.85
N LEU A 198 -31.99 9.43 8.40
CA LEU A 198 -31.88 10.30 7.22
C LEU A 198 -31.03 11.56 7.47
N GLU A 199 -30.96 12.06 8.70
CA GLU A 199 -30.14 13.21 9.05
C GLU A 199 -28.65 12.86 8.94
N ARG A 200 -28.24 11.69 9.48
CA ARG A 200 -26.88 11.18 9.35
C ARG A 200 -26.52 10.85 7.90
N ALA A 201 -27.44 10.25 7.14
CA ALA A 201 -27.24 9.99 5.73
C ALA A 201 -26.98 11.29 4.97
N PHE A 202 -27.76 12.35 5.22
CA PHE A 202 -27.59 13.66 4.60
C PHE A 202 -26.26 14.31 5.01
N TYR A 203 -25.88 14.25 6.27
CA TYR A 203 -24.62 14.78 6.79
C TYR A 203 -23.42 14.17 6.03
N TRP A 204 -23.35 12.83 5.91
CA TRP A 204 -22.26 12.17 5.20
C TRP A 204 -22.25 12.49 3.71
N HIS A 205 -23.41 12.66 3.06
CA HIS A 205 -23.48 13.12 1.68
C HIS A 205 -22.95 14.55 1.50
N GLN A 206 -23.18 15.46 2.46
CA GLN A 206 -22.65 16.82 2.40
C GLN A 206 -21.12 16.85 2.44
N ILE A 207 -20.50 16.01 3.26
CA ILE A 207 -19.01 15.89 3.34
C ILE A 207 -18.44 15.60 1.95
N VAL A 208 -19.03 14.67 1.20
CA VAL A 208 -18.55 14.34 -0.16
C VAL A 208 -18.65 15.54 -1.10
N ILE A 209 -19.76 16.28 -1.05
CA ILE A 209 -19.97 17.45 -1.91
C ILE A 209 -18.94 18.54 -1.62
N GLU A 210 -18.59 18.74 -0.35
CA GLU A 210 -17.60 19.73 0.07
C GLU A 210 -16.17 19.31 -0.32
N SER A 211 -15.81 18.04 -0.15
CA SER A 211 -14.51 17.49 -0.56
C SER A 211 -14.30 17.61 -2.08
N ASN A 212 -15.32 17.39 -2.88
CA ASN A 212 -15.25 17.53 -4.33
C ASN A 212 -15.10 19.01 -4.77
N LYS A 213 -15.66 19.97 -4.02
CA LYS A 213 -15.53 21.40 -4.31
C LYS A 213 -14.13 21.94 -3.99
N THR A 214 -13.45 21.40 -2.99
CA THR A 214 -12.06 21.78 -2.66
C THR A 214 -11.08 21.25 -3.69
N ASN A 215 -11.25 20.01 -4.16
CA ASN A 215 -10.41 19.41 -5.21
C ASN A 215 -10.56 20.11 -6.58
N SER A 216 -11.74 20.65 -6.90
CA SER A 216 -11.97 21.38 -8.16
C SER A 216 -11.45 22.83 -8.17
N LYS A 217 -11.01 23.38 -7.03
CA LYS A 217 -10.43 24.75 -6.93
C LYS A 217 -8.89 24.74 -6.96
N THR A 218 -8.27 23.56 -6.90
CA THR A 218 -6.80 23.36 -6.90
C THR A 218 -6.26 22.88 -8.25
N GLN A 219 -7.09 22.75 -9.26
CA GLN A 219 -6.73 22.59 -10.68
C GLN A 219 -6.94 23.90 -11.45
#